data_4f8fed530dcd0cf39e43b8982a789f69
#
_entry.id   4f8fed530dcd0cf39e43b8982a789f69
#
_cell.length_a   1.000
_cell.length_b   1.000
_cell.length_c   1.000
_cell.angle_alpha   90.00
_cell.angle_beta   90.00
_cell.angle_gamma   90.00
#
_symmetry.space_group_name_H-M   'P 1'
#
loop_
_entity.id
_entity.type
_entity.pdbx_description
1 polymer ?
#
loop_
_entity_poly.entity_id
_entity_poly.type
_entity_poly.pdbx_seq_one_letter_code
_entity_poly.pdbx_strand_id
1 'polypeptide(L)'
;LIMSICLGRTDTFIQSTDQETIKRQLEEIAKLNAENKKLKEENKKLRELETKDYIDIREGRHRSLYHLMLQIRELKLEDNKELVNATTLNIWSKMIVKYFRAGGKEISIESVKRYFPPDNNTDNSKYKDVPQKDKLFTIVPAKKRSL
;
A
#
# COMPACT_ATOMS: atom_id res chain seq x y z
N LEU A 1 36.00 -65.84 5.03
CA LEU A 1 35.54 -65.42 3.64
C LEU A 1 34.14 -64.83 3.62
N ILE A 2 33.46 -64.56 4.76
CA ILE A 2 32.07 -64.07 4.81
C ILE A 2 31.97 -62.56 5.21
N MET A 3 33.03 -61.93 5.71
CA MET A 3 33.00 -60.52 6.15
C MET A 3 33.20 -59.49 5.00
N SER A 4 33.65 -59.88 3.81
CA SER A 4 33.96 -58.93 2.75
C SER A 4 32.76 -58.49 1.88
N ILE A 5 31.61 -59.21 1.94
CA ILE A 5 30.45 -58.95 1.11
C ILE A 5 29.47 -57.94 1.72
N CYS A 6 29.50 -57.76 3.04
CA CYS A 6 28.58 -56.79 3.72
C CYS A 6 29.03 -55.33 3.59
N LEU A 7 30.33 -55.02 3.47
CA LEU A 7 30.84 -53.65 3.38
C LEU A 7 30.51 -53.00 2.03
N GLY A 8 30.56 -53.75 0.91
CA GLY A 8 30.26 -53.19 -0.39
C GLY A 8 28.78 -52.83 -0.63
N ARG A 9 27.83 -53.46 0.09
CA ARG A 9 26.39 -53.15 -0.05
C ARG A 9 25.97 -51.90 0.74
N THR A 10 26.63 -51.63 1.85
CA THR A 10 26.34 -50.45 2.67
C THR A 10 26.86 -49.19 2.02
N ASP A 11 28.04 -49.20 1.40
CA ASP A 11 28.59 -48.04 0.69
C ASP A 11 27.76 -47.63 -0.53
N THR A 12 27.29 -48.60 -1.33
CA THR A 12 26.43 -48.32 -2.48
C THR A 12 25.05 -47.82 -2.09
N PHE A 13 24.49 -48.24 -0.97
CA PHE A 13 23.22 -47.75 -0.43
C PHE A 13 23.34 -46.31 0.11
N ILE A 14 24.42 -45.99 0.83
CA ILE A 14 24.70 -44.65 1.33
C ILE A 14 24.92 -43.68 0.17
N GLN A 15 25.70 -44.04 -0.85
CA GLN A 15 25.91 -43.20 -2.04
C GLN A 15 24.62 -42.90 -2.82
N SER A 16 23.70 -43.88 -2.92
CA SER A 16 22.42 -43.66 -3.62
C SER A 16 21.50 -42.68 -2.84
N THR A 17 21.46 -42.79 -1.52
CA THR A 17 20.69 -41.88 -0.67
C THR A 17 21.23 -40.44 -0.70
N ASP A 18 22.54 -40.31 -0.76
CA ASP A 18 23.20 -39.00 -0.87
C ASP A 18 22.90 -38.34 -2.22
N GLN A 19 22.93 -39.11 -3.31
CA GLN A 19 22.58 -38.60 -4.66
C GLN A 19 21.12 -38.13 -4.77
N GLU A 20 20.19 -38.89 -4.20
CA GLU A 20 18.77 -38.47 -4.16
C GLU A 20 18.57 -37.19 -3.33
N THR A 21 19.29 -37.06 -2.22
CA THR A 21 19.24 -35.89 -1.39
C THR A 21 19.80 -34.67 -2.11
N ILE A 22 20.95 -34.82 -2.77
CA ILE A 22 21.54 -33.74 -3.59
C ILE A 22 20.60 -33.33 -4.72
N LYS A 23 19.99 -34.28 -5.42
CA LYS A 23 19.03 -34.02 -6.50
C LYS A 23 17.84 -33.18 -5.99
N ARG A 24 17.26 -33.56 -4.84
CA ARG A 24 16.16 -32.83 -4.20
C ARG A 24 16.56 -31.42 -3.80
N GLN A 25 17.75 -31.26 -3.24
CA GLN A 25 18.28 -29.95 -2.88
C GLN A 25 18.51 -29.06 -4.10
N LEU A 26 18.99 -29.61 -5.20
CA LEU A 26 19.17 -28.86 -6.45
C LEU A 26 17.82 -28.40 -7.04
N GLU A 27 16.80 -29.26 -6.99
CA GLU A 27 15.44 -28.92 -7.43
C GLU A 27 14.84 -27.80 -6.54
N GLU A 28 15.04 -27.87 -5.23
CA GLU A 28 14.59 -26.84 -4.30
C GLU A 28 15.34 -25.51 -4.50
N ILE A 29 16.65 -25.55 -4.70
CA ILE A 29 17.45 -24.36 -5.04
C ILE A 29 16.96 -23.72 -6.35
N ALA A 30 16.68 -24.50 -7.36
CA ALA A 30 16.14 -24.00 -8.63
C ALA A 30 14.79 -23.31 -8.43
N LYS A 31 13.90 -23.91 -7.64
CA LYS A 31 12.59 -23.32 -7.30
C LYS A 31 12.73 -22.03 -6.54
N LEU A 32 13.56 -22.00 -5.49
CA LEU A 32 13.80 -20.80 -4.68
C LEU A 32 14.44 -19.67 -5.51
N ASN A 33 15.34 -20.00 -6.43
CA ASN A 33 15.94 -19.01 -7.33
C ASN A 33 14.90 -18.42 -8.30
N ALA A 34 13.99 -19.22 -8.83
CA ALA A 34 12.90 -18.73 -9.67
C ALA A 34 11.95 -17.80 -8.89
N GLU A 35 11.59 -18.17 -7.68
CA GLU A 35 10.76 -17.36 -6.79
C GLU A 35 11.46 -16.05 -6.39
N ASN A 36 12.72 -16.10 -6.04
CA ASN A 36 13.53 -14.92 -5.74
C ASN A 36 13.59 -13.96 -6.94
N LYS A 37 13.74 -14.48 -8.15
CA LYS A 37 13.73 -13.66 -9.37
C LYS A 37 12.38 -12.96 -9.53
N LYS A 38 11.28 -13.70 -9.37
CA LYS A 38 9.93 -13.14 -9.44
C LYS A 38 9.70 -12.05 -8.40
N LEU A 39 10.06 -12.30 -7.14
CA LEU A 39 9.94 -11.33 -6.06
C LEU A 39 10.81 -10.08 -6.32
N LYS A 40 11.99 -10.22 -6.88
CA LYS A 40 12.85 -9.08 -7.26
C LYS A 40 12.21 -8.22 -8.35
N GLU A 41 11.57 -8.84 -9.34
CA GLU A 41 10.86 -8.13 -10.42
C GLU A 41 9.62 -7.41 -9.89
N GLU A 42 8.85 -8.06 -9.02
CA GLU A 42 7.70 -7.44 -8.33
C GLU A 42 8.14 -6.27 -7.45
N ASN A 43 9.18 -6.44 -6.65
CA ASN A 43 9.75 -5.37 -5.83
C ASN A 43 10.26 -4.20 -6.68
N LYS A 44 10.87 -4.47 -7.83
CA LYS A 44 11.30 -3.42 -8.75
C LYS A 44 10.11 -2.61 -9.26
N LYS A 45 9.04 -3.27 -9.71
CA LYS A 45 7.80 -2.60 -10.16
C LYS A 45 7.15 -1.77 -9.05
N LEU A 46 7.09 -2.31 -7.82
CA LEU A 46 6.55 -1.57 -6.68
C LEU A 46 7.39 -0.34 -6.36
N ARG A 47 8.71 -0.43 -6.44
CA ARG A 47 9.62 0.71 -6.20
C ARG A 47 9.54 1.78 -7.28
N GLU A 48 9.22 1.43 -8.51
CA GLU A 48 9.02 2.41 -9.60
C GLU A 48 7.82 3.32 -9.32
N LEU A 49 6.79 2.80 -8.61
CA LEU A 49 5.62 3.57 -8.18
C LEU A 49 5.82 4.25 -6.82
N GLU A 50 6.87 3.90 -6.07
CA GLU A 50 7.22 4.54 -4.82
C GLU A 50 8.13 5.73 -5.05
N THR A 51 7.60 6.91 -4.81
CA THR A 51 8.42 8.12 -4.72
C THR A 51 8.82 8.35 -3.26
N LYS A 52 10.07 8.81 -3.06
CA LYS A 52 10.51 9.38 -1.77
C LYS A 52 10.13 10.85 -1.67
N ASP A 53 9.67 11.43 -2.77
CA ASP A 53 9.26 12.81 -2.85
C ASP A 53 7.89 13.00 -2.19
N TYR A 54 7.65 14.18 -1.70
CA TYR A 54 6.40 14.56 -1.06
C TYR A 54 5.93 15.91 -1.56
N ILE A 55 4.64 16.16 -1.43
CA ILE A 55 4.04 17.46 -1.72
C ILE A 55 4.00 18.24 -0.42
N ASP A 56 4.70 19.35 -0.36
CA ASP A 56 4.69 20.19 0.84
C ASP A 56 3.51 21.15 0.83
N ILE A 57 2.76 21.13 1.91
CA ILE A 57 1.66 22.04 2.16
C ILE A 57 2.22 23.19 3.00
N ARG A 58 1.90 24.40 2.63
CA ARG A 58 2.25 25.58 3.42
C ARG A 58 1.85 25.38 4.88
N GLU A 59 2.74 25.74 5.78
CA GLU A 59 2.53 25.62 7.24
C GLU A 59 1.17 26.21 7.66
N GLY A 60 0.48 25.49 8.53
CA GLY A 60 -0.86 25.86 9.01
C GLY A 60 -2.02 25.59 8.03
N ARG A 61 -1.77 25.13 6.79
CA ARG A 61 -2.81 24.91 5.75
C ARG A 61 -3.19 23.47 5.51
N HIS A 62 -2.69 22.53 6.30
CA HIS A 62 -3.01 21.10 6.16
C HIS A 62 -4.51 20.80 6.28
N ARG A 63 -5.26 21.56 7.09
CA ARG A 63 -6.72 21.40 7.23
C ARG A 63 -7.48 21.83 5.97
N SER A 64 -6.97 22.81 5.23
CA SER A 64 -7.55 23.19 3.95
C SER A 64 -7.39 22.08 2.91
N LEU A 65 -6.26 21.36 2.93
CA LEU A 65 -6.11 20.15 2.12
C LEU A 65 -7.12 19.07 2.56
N TYR A 66 -7.31 18.85 3.84
CA TYR A 66 -8.29 17.86 4.33
C TYR A 66 -9.69 18.21 3.83
N HIS A 67 -10.09 19.47 3.86
CA HIS A 67 -11.37 19.93 3.33
C HIS A 67 -11.51 19.64 1.83
N LEU A 68 -10.48 19.91 1.01
CA LEU A 68 -10.49 19.57 -0.41
C LEU A 68 -10.62 18.05 -0.65
N MET A 69 -9.86 17.24 0.09
CA MET A 69 -9.92 15.78 -0.05
C MET A 69 -11.28 15.22 0.37
N LEU A 70 -11.91 15.79 1.38
CA LEU A 70 -13.29 15.44 1.77
C LEU A 70 -14.28 15.77 0.65
N GLN A 71 -14.17 16.96 0.04
CA GLN A 71 -15.01 17.32 -1.10
C GLN A 71 -14.82 16.35 -2.28
N ILE A 72 -13.56 15.98 -2.61
CA ILE A 72 -13.27 15.01 -3.67
C ILE A 72 -13.93 13.67 -3.37
N ARG A 73 -13.86 13.22 -2.12
CA ARG A 73 -14.52 11.98 -1.67
C ARG A 73 -16.03 11.99 -1.88
N GLU A 74 -16.66 13.16 -1.72
CA GLU A 74 -18.12 13.34 -1.79
C GLU A 74 -18.61 13.70 -3.19
N LEU A 75 -17.71 13.86 -4.18
CA LEU A 75 -18.10 14.16 -5.55
C LEU A 75 -18.93 13.03 -6.16
N LYS A 76 -20.02 13.41 -6.78
CA LYS A 76 -20.90 12.50 -7.50
C LYS A 76 -20.96 12.87 -8.97
N LEU A 77 -21.10 11.85 -9.80
CA LEU A 77 -21.37 12.00 -11.23
C LEU A 77 -22.84 12.35 -11.49
N GLU A 78 -23.16 12.64 -12.75
CA GLU A 78 -24.54 12.95 -13.16
C GLU A 78 -25.53 11.80 -12.89
N ASP A 79 -25.06 10.56 -12.88
CA ASP A 79 -25.82 9.35 -12.56
C ASP A 79 -25.91 9.09 -11.04
N ASN A 80 -25.51 10.05 -10.23
CA ASN A 80 -25.48 10.01 -8.76
C ASN A 80 -24.48 8.98 -8.16
N LYS A 81 -23.61 8.38 -8.97
CA LYS A 81 -22.53 7.51 -8.51
C LYS A 81 -21.35 8.34 -8.03
N GLU A 82 -20.61 7.78 -7.11
CA GLU A 82 -19.37 8.40 -6.60
C GLU A 82 -18.33 8.51 -7.70
N LEU A 83 -17.69 9.68 -7.85
CA LEU A 83 -16.58 9.87 -8.77
C LEU A 83 -15.36 9.05 -8.34
N VAL A 84 -15.10 8.97 -7.04
CA VAL A 84 -13.96 8.26 -6.46
C VAL A 84 -14.46 7.28 -5.43
N ASN A 85 -14.34 5.99 -5.73
CA ASN A 85 -14.67 4.92 -4.80
C ASN A 85 -13.40 4.38 -4.15
N ALA A 86 -13.29 4.50 -2.85
CA ALA A 86 -12.17 3.98 -2.07
C ALA A 86 -12.54 2.62 -1.48
N THR A 87 -11.73 1.60 -1.73
CA THR A 87 -11.93 0.24 -1.20
C THR A 87 -11.93 0.18 0.32
N THR A 88 -11.22 1.09 0.97
CA THR A 88 -11.21 1.27 2.42
C THR A 88 -11.13 2.76 2.76
N LEU A 89 -11.87 3.16 3.78
CA LEU A 89 -11.92 4.57 4.20
C LEU A 89 -10.59 5.09 4.77
N ASN A 90 -9.77 4.18 5.28
CA ASN A 90 -8.43 4.52 5.75
C ASN A 90 -7.43 4.89 4.65
N ILE A 91 -7.76 4.63 3.36
CA ILE A 91 -6.82 4.92 2.26
C ILE A 91 -6.55 6.41 2.12
N TRP A 92 -7.54 7.26 2.34
CA TRP A 92 -7.40 8.71 2.32
C TRP A 92 -6.39 9.22 3.34
N SER A 93 -6.51 8.73 4.58
CA SER A 93 -5.57 9.10 5.66
C SER A 93 -4.16 8.61 5.37
N LYS A 94 -4.01 7.38 4.87
CA LYS A 94 -2.71 6.81 4.50
C LYS A 94 -2.07 7.57 3.34
N MET A 95 -2.84 7.94 2.32
CA MET A 95 -2.37 8.71 1.17
C MET A 95 -1.86 10.09 1.61
N ILE A 96 -2.62 10.80 2.45
CA ILE A 96 -2.22 12.11 2.95
C ILE A 96 -0.89 12.01 3.72
N VAL A 97 -0.78 11.07 4.64
CA VAL A 97 0.44 10.90 5.44
C VAL A 97 1.63 10.47 4.60
N LYS A 98 1.42 9.64 3.58
CA LYS A 98 2.50 9.13 2.73
C LYS A 98 3.07 10.21 1.81
N TYR A 99 2.21 10.97 1.16
CA TYR A 99 2.61 11.85 0.06
C TYR A 99 2.66 13.34 0.40
N PHE A 100 2.15 13.74 1.56
CA PHE A 100 2.10 15.15 1.94
C PHE A 100 2.91 15.43 3.21
N ARG A 101 3.43 16.64 3.29
CA ARG A 101 4.08 17.22 4.46
C ARG A 101 3.44 18.59 4.76
N ALA A 102 3.54 19.08 5.96
CA ALA A 102 3.02 20.37 6.37
C ALA A 102 4.18 21.26 6.86
N GLY A 103 4.64 22.18 6.03
CA GLY A 103 5.83 22.99 6.30
C GLY A 103 7.07 22.13 6.47
N GLY A 104 7.26 21.12 5.58
CA GLY A 104 8.35 20.15 5.61
C GLY A 104 8.26 19.09 6.70
N LYS A 105 7.24 19.11 7.56
CA LYS A 105 7.07 18.19 8.69
C LYS A 105 6.08 17.08 8.36
N GLU A 106 6.31 15.90 8.92
CA GLU A 106 5.39 14.76 8.79
C GLU A 106 4.04 15.06 9.43
N ILE A 107 2.99 14.60 8.75
CA ILE A 107 1.62 14.71 9.23
C ILE A 107 1.27 13.44 10.00
N SER A 108 0.83 13.58 11.25
CA SER A 108 0.42 12.44 12.06
C SER A 108 -0.86 11.79 11.51
N ILE A 109 -0.84 10.49 11.33
CA ILE A 109 -2.00 9.71 10.86
C ILE A 109 -3.20 9.85 11.81
N GLU A 110 -2.96 9.93 13.11
CA GLU A 110 -4.01 10.11 14.11
C GLU A 110 -4.67 11.48 13.98
N SER A 111 -3.90 12.50 13.61
CA SER A 111 -4.42 13.84 13.33
C SER A 111 -5.33 13.82 12.10
N VAL A 112 -4.93 13.13 11.03
CA VAL A 112 -5.73 13.04 9.80
C VAL A 112 -7.01 12.25 10.03
N LYS A 113 -6.94 11.09 10.69
CA LYS A 113 -8.10 10.23 10.96
C LYS A 113 -9.24 10.95 11.69
N ARG A 114 -8.92 11.98 12.50
CA ARG A 114 -9.95 12.78 13.18
C ARG A 114 -10.88 13.54 12.23
N TYR A 115 -10.40 13.82 11.02
CA TYR A 115 -11.17 14.54 9.99
C TYR A 115 -11.76 13.60 8.93
N PHE A 116 -11.35 12.32 8.89
CA PHE A 116 -11.82 11.32 7.93
C PHE A 116 -12.53 10.18 8.66
N PRO A 117 -13.80 10.36 9.02
CA PRO A 117 -14.58 9.31 9.65
C PRO A 117 -14.73 8.12 8.70
N PRO A 118 -14.73 6.88 9.22
CA PRO A 118 -14.92 5.67 8.43
C PRO A 118 -16.32 5.56 7.82
N ASP A 119 -17.32 6.13 8.47
CA ASP A 119 -18.70 6.18 8.02
C ASP A 119 -19.15 7.64 7.90
N ASN A 120 -20.17 7.89 7.07
CA ASN A 120 -20.82 9.21 7.03
C ASN A 120 -21.55 9.56 8.34
N ASN A 121 -21.41 8.71 9.35
CA ASN A 121 -22.01 8.89 10.66
C ASN A 121 -21.10 9.82 11.49
N THR A 122 -21.41 11.10 11.41
CA THR A 122 -20.69 12.20 12.11
C THR A 122 -21.00 12.30 13.60
N ASP A 123 -21.91 11.49 14.11
CA ASP A 123 -22.33 11.52 15.53
C ASP A 123 -21.29 10.98 16.50
N ASN A 124 -20.14 10.57 16.02
CA ASN A 124 -19.09 10.05 16.87
C ASN A 124 -18.21 11.20 17.36
N SER A 125 -18.22 11.48 18.66
CA SER A 125 -17.44 12.54 19.34
C SER A 125 -15.92 12.50 19.06
N LYS A 126 -15.44 11.45 18.42
CA LYS A 126 -14.03 11.29 18.03
C LYS A 126 -13.66 12.04 16.75
N TYR A 127 -14.67 12.40 15.92
CA TYR A 127 -14.42 13.09 14.65
C TYR A 127 -14.62 14.58 14.77
N LYS A 128 -13.87 15.32 13.97
CA LYS A 128 -13.89 16.78 13.93
C LYS A 128 -14.23 17.25 12.53
N ASP A 129 -15.11 18.23 12.44
CA ASP A 129 -15.28 18.97 11.20
C ASP A 129 -14.10 19.94 10.99
N VAL A 130 -13.80 20.21 9.71
CA VAL A 130 -12.80 21.23 9.37
C VAL A 130 -13.33 22.61 9.76
N PRO A 131 -12.58 23.41 10.53
CA PRO A 131 -13.00 24.74 10.93
C PRO A 131 -13.31 25.62 9.72
N GLN A 132 -14.31 26.48 9.81
CA GLN A 132 -14.77 27.35 8.72
C GLN A 132 -13.63 28.20 8.12
N LYS A 133 -12.71 28.70 8.97
CA LYS A 133 -11.54 29.48 8.53
C LYS A 133 -10.56 28.70 7.63
N ASP A 134 -10.62 27.36 7.65
CA ASP A 134 -9.76 26.47 6.87
C ASP A 134 -10.49 25.94 5.61
N LYS A 135 -11.78 26.20 5.45
CA LYS A 135 -12.60 25.89 4.27
C LYS A 135 -12.41 26.95 3.17
N LEU A 136 -11.21 26.99 2.59
CA LEU A 136 -10.82 28.06 1.65
C LEU A 136 -11.33 27.87 0.23
N PHE A 137 -11.66 26.64 -0.16
CA PHE A 137 -11.99 26.29 -1.53
C PHE A 137 -13.27 25.47 -1.55
N THR A 138 -14.04 25.61 -2.63
CA THR A 138 -15.23 24.80 -2.90
C THR A 138 -15.15 24.27 -4.32
N ILE A 139 -15.32 22.97 -4.48
CA ILE A 139 -15.39 22.33 -5.79
C ILE A 139 -16.82 22.51 -6.28
N VAL A 140 -16.97 23.12 -7.45
CA VAL A 140 -18.27 23.27 -8.12
C VAL A 140 -18.27 22.57 -9.46
N PRO A 141 -19.41 22.01 -9.90
CA PRO A 141 -19.53 21.41 -11.22
C PRO A 141 -19.18 22.42 -12.32
N ALA A 142 -18.46 21.96 -13.35
CA ALA A 142 -18.20 22.79 -14.51
C ALA A 142 -19.53 23.13 -15.23
N LYS A 143 -19.68 24.38 -15.67
CA LYS A 143 -20.82 24.76 -16.54
C LYS A 143 -20.72 23.97 -17.84
N LYS A 144 -21.81 23.27 -18.22
CA LYS A 144 -21.88 22.66 -19.58
C LYS A 144 -21.68 23.75 -20.60
N ARG A 145 -20.66 23.62 -21.43
CA ARG A 145 -20.56 24.45 -22.64
C ARG A 145 -21.69 24.00 -23.57
N SER A 146 -22.69 24.83 -23.80
CA SER A 146 -23.59 24.67 -24.94
C SER A 146 -22.74 24.76 -26.20
N LEU A 147 -22.59 23.65 -26.90
CA LEU A 147 -22.07 23.57 -28.25
C LEU A 147 -23.08 24.20 -29.23
#